data_2f77ea75e524953af0f8103531f342b7
#
_entry.id   2f77ea75e524953af0f8103531f342b7
#
_cell.length_a   1.000
_cell.length_b   1.000
_cell.length_c   1.000
_cell.angle_alpha   90.00
_cell.angle_beta   90.00
_cell.angle_gamma   90.00
#
_symmetry.space_group_name_H-M   'P 1'
#
loop_
_entity.id
_entity.type
_entity.pdbx_description
1 polymer ?
#
loop_
_entity_poly.entity_id
_entity_poly.type
_entity_poly.pdbx_seq_one_letter_code
_entity_poly.pdbx_strand_id
1 'polypeptide(L)'
;MRLTVCDVGPRDGLQNEPETLAIEVRAELVRRLSAAGLPRIEAVSFVHPARVPQMDGAEEVVGAVGAVAAELSGLVLNERGYERLAATALERVNVTLAATETFNRRNGNASLAEAARRVEEILGRSGRPATATVSCSFGCPFEGEVDPGAVLELAERLAEAGAGEVVLADTIGVATPGRVRKLVKSLHATSTSAAVGGHFHDTRNTGVANAWAALEAGATILDASVGGLGGCPFAPESTGNVATEDVLYLLEREGVDTGVDLDAVIGTVRWLEQVLGREVPGRVSKAGPFAQRSGRSHP
;
A
#
# COMPACT_ATOMS: atom_id res chain seq x y z
N MET A 1 13.82 -6.49 14.63
CA MET A 1 13.65 -5.76 13.35
C MET A 1 12.31 -5.06 13.44
N ARG A 2 12.25 -3.77 13.20
CA ARG A 2 10.98 -3.02 13.36
C ARG A 2 10.16 -3.15 12.07
N LEU A 3 8.94 -3.70 12.14
CA LEU A 3 7.99 -3.75 11.04
C LEU A 3 7.32 -2.38 10.87
N THR A 4 7.20 -1.92 9.63
CA THR A 4 6.41 -0.74 9.26
C THR A 4 5.13 -1.20 8.57
N VAL A 5 3.97 -0.95 9.18
CA VAL A 5 2.67 -1.08 8.51
C VAL A 5 2.37 0.27 7.87
N CYS A 6 2.20 0.29 6.55
CA CYS A 6 1.83 1.46 5.78
C CYS A 6 0.35 1.37 5.40
N ASP A 7 -0.48 2.30 5.86
CA ASP A 7 -1.87 2.34 5.39
C ASP A 7 -1.97 3.10 4.08
N VAL A 8 -2.40 2.39 3.04
CA VAL A 8 -2.61 2.94 1.68
C VAL A 8 -4.08 3.27 1.39
N GLY A 9 -4.96 3.11 2.37
CA GLY A 9 -6.39 3.36 2.25
C GLY A 9 -6.74 4.76 1.74
N PRO A 10 -6.13 5.84 2.25
CA PRO A 10 -6.41 7.19 1.77
C PRO A 10 -6.06 7.42 0.31
N ARG A 11 -5.08 6.68 -0.25
CA ARG A 11 -4.70 6.76 -1.66
C ARG A 11 -5.28 5.59 -2.46
N ASP A 12 -4.75 4.38 -2.28
CA ASP A 12 -5.10 3.21 -3.10
C ASP A 12 -6.52 2.73 -2.82
N GLY A 13 -6.91 2.79 -1.55
CA GLY A 13 -8.26 2.46 -1.12
C GLY A 13 -9.31 3.36 -1.78
N LEU A 14 -9.19 4.66 -1.58
CA LEU A 14 -10.16 5.64 -2.07
C LEU A 14 -10.10 5.88 -3.59
N GLN A 15 -8.98 5.57 -4.24
CA GLN A 15 -8.78 5.79 -5.67
C GLN A 15 -9.83 5.09 -6.55
N ASN A 16 -10.36 3.96 -6.07
CA ASN A 16 -11.32 3.13 -6.81
C ASN A 16 -12.77 3.31 -6.32
N GLU A 17 -13.01 4.22 -5.40
CA GLU A 17 -14.38 4.51 -4.95
C GLU A 17 -15.17 5.19 -6.07
N PRO A 18 -16.49 4.90 -6.18
CA PRO A 18 -17.32 5.52 -7.22
C PRO A 18 -17.47 7.02 -7.03
N GLU A 19 -17.41 7.52 -5.80
CA GLU A 19 -17.58 8.92 -5.45
C GLU A 19 -16.27 9.54 -4.99
N THR A 20 -16.03 10.79 -5.36
CA THR A 20 -14.93 11.59 -4.86
C THR A 20 -15.29 12.16 -3.50
N LEU A 21 -14.55 11.81 -2.47
CA LEU A 21 -14.73 12.36 -1.12
C LEU A 21 -14.17 13.78 -1.03
N ALA A 22 -14.81 14.61 -0.22
CA ALA A 22 -14.33 15.96 0.06
C ALA A 22 -12.92 15.96 0.68
N ILE A 23 -12.17 17.04 0.43
CA ILE A 23 -10.79 17.21 0.92
C ILE A 23 -10.71 17.02 2.43
N GLU A 24 -11.63 17.62 3.19
CA GLU A 24 -11.69 17.54 4.65
C GLU A 24 -11.93 16.12 5.15
N VAL A 25 -12.73 15.33 4.45
CA VAL A 25 -13.01 13.93 4.78
C VAL A 25 -11.76 13.07 4.55
N ARG A 26 -11.07 13.27 3.42
CA ARG A 26 -9.82 12.58 3.10
C ARG A 26 -8.72 12.95 4.10
N ALA A 27 -8.60 14.22 4.45
CA ALA A 27 -7.67 14.69 5.47
C ALA A 27 -8.00 14.13 6.86
N GLU A 28 -9.27 14.04 7.22
CA GLU A 28 -9.73 13.45 8.49
C GLU A 28 -9.38 11.95 8.56
N LEU A 29 -9.51 11.20 7.47
CA LEU A 29 -9.08 9.81 7.42
C LEU A 29 -7.60 9.65 7.76
N VAL A 30 -6.73 10.47 7.15
CA VAL A 30 -5.29 10.48 7.44
C VAL A 30 -5.01 10.81 8.91
N ARG A 31 -5.70 11.82 9.47
CA ARG A 31 -5.53 12.19 10.89
C ARG A 31 -5.94 11.06 11.83
N ARG A 32 -7.06 10.36 11.56
CA ARG A 32 -7.54 9.23 12.37
C ARG A 32 -6.55 8.06 12.36
N LEU A 33 -6.03 7.72 11.19
CA LEU A 33 -5.02 6.66 11.05
C LEU A 33 -3.73 7.01 11.78
N SER A 34 -3.26 8.26 11.66
CA SER A 34 -2.10 8.72 12.41
C SER A 34 -2.34 8.72 13.92
N ALA A 35 -3.53 9.15 14.38
CA ALA A 35 -3.89 9.12 15.80
C ALA A 35 -4.01 7.68 16.35
N ALA A 36 -4.36 6.71 15.50
CA ALA A 36 -4.33 5.29 15.84
C ALA A 36 -2.92 4.70 15.92
N GLY A 37 -1.88 5.49 15.60
CA GLY A 37 -0.48 5.07 15.71
C GLY A 37 0.10 4.44 14.45
N LEU A 38 -0.58 4.52 13.28
CA LEU A 38 0.00 4.07 12.02
C LEU A 38 1.33 4.83 11.78
N PRO A 39 2.47 4.11 11.64
CA PRO A 39 3.76 4.76 11.48
C PRO A 39 3.92 5.44 10.11
N ARG A 40 3.17 4.96 9.11
CA ARG A 40 3.21 5.50 7.74
C ARG A 40 1.83 5.45 7.09
N ILE A 41 1.53 6.47 6.27
CA ILE A 41 0.28 6.57 5.52
C ILE A 41 0.59 7.09 4.11
N GLU A 42 0.13 6.36 3.09
CA GLU A 42 0.11 6.88 1.73
C GLU A 42 -1.14 7.74 1.54
N ALA A 43 -0.98 9.05 1.66
CA ALA A 43 -2.08 9.99 1.81
C ALA A 43 -2.76 10.36 0.49
N VAL A 44 -2.00 10.50 -0.59
CA VAL A 44 -2.47 11.05 -1.87
C VAL A 44 -1.70 10.47 -3.07
N SER A 45 -2.22 10.74 -4.27
CA SER A 45 -1.53 10.49 -5.54
C SER A 45 -1.51 11.74 -6.40
N PHE A 46 -0.38 12.02 -7.05
CA PHE A 46 -0.21 13.14 -7.98
C PHE A 46 -0.44 12.72 -9.43
N VAL A 47 -1.44 11.88 -9.64
CA VAL A 47 -1.94 11.51 -10.98
C VAL A 47 -2.77 12.63 -11.59
N HIS A 48 -3.04 12.52 -12.89
CA HIS A 48 -3.86 13.53 -13.57
C HIS A 48 -5.34 13.43 -13.13
N PRO A 49 -5.98 14.51 -12.62
CA PRO A 49 -7.34 14.47 -12.07
C PRO A 49 -8.40 13.96 -13.07
N ALA A 50 -8.25 14.27 -14.35
CA ALA A 50 -9.17 13.77 -15.37
C ALA A 50 -9.12 12.24 -15.56
N ARG A 51 -8.07 11.57 -15.06
CA ARG A 51 -7.97 10.10 -15.09
C ARG A 51 -8.42 9.46 -13.80
N VAL A 52 -8.17 10.13 -12.68
CA VAL A 52 -8.50 9.65 -11.34
C VAL A 52 -9.08 10.84 -10.55
N PRO A 53 -10.36 11.16 -10.75
CA PRO A 53 -11.00 12.29 -10.05
C PRO A 53 -10.98 12.17 -8.53
N GLN A 54 -10.98 10.94 -8.01
CA GLN A 54 -10.90 10.65 -6.58
C GLN A 54 -9.62 11.18 -5.92
N MET A 55 -8.56 11.38 -6.70
CA MET A 55 -7.27 11.89 -6.22
C MET A 55 -7.06 13.40 -6.53
N ASP A 56 -8.07 14.08 -7.02
CA ASP A 56 -7.99 15.54 -7.22
C ASP A 56 -7.78 16.27 -5.89
N GLY A 57 -7.14 17.44 -5.93
CA GLY A 57 -6.85 18.22 -4.74
C GLY A 57 -5.79 17.61 -3.82
N ALA A 58 -4.80 16.91 -4.36
CA ALA A 58 -3.77 16.23 -3.56
C ALA A 58 -3.00 17.20 -2.64
N GLU A 59 -2.62 18.37 -3.16
CA GLU A 59 -1.93 19.43 -2.42
C GLU A 59 -2.80 19.98 -1.29
N GLU A 60 -4.08 20.19 -1.57
CA GLU A 60 -5.06 20.68 -0.62
C GLU A 60 -5.31 19.67 0.51
N VAL A 61 -5.38 18.37 0.19
CA VAL A 61 -5.49 17.31 1.21
C VAL A 61 -4.26 17.32 2.12
N VAL A 62 -3.04 17.38 1.57
CA VAL A 62 -1.81 17.45 2.37
C VAL A 62 -1.82 18.69 3.27
N GLY A 63 -2.23 19.85 2.74
CA GLY A 63 -2.37 21.07 3.53
C GLY A 63 -3.41 20.95 4.65
N ALA A 64 -4.56 20.33 4.37
CA ALA A 64 -5.64 20.13 5.33
C ALA A 64 -5.32 19.10 6.42
N VAL A 65 -4.47 18.09 6.14
CA VAL A 65 -4.01 17.13 7.16
C VAL A 65 -3.27 17.84 8.28
N GLY A 66 -2.43 18.81 7.95
CA GLY A 66 -1.59 19.49 8.92
C GLY A 66 -0.49 18.57 9.51
N ALA A 67 -0.01 18.92 10.70
CA ALA A 67 1.02 18.15 11.38
C ALA A 67 0.43 16.88 12.03
N VAL A 68 0.98 15.73 11.69
CA VAL A 68 0.63 14.41 12.26
C VAL A 68 1.90 13.65 12.65
N ALA A 69 1.77 12.59 13.42
CA ALA A 69 2.91 11.78 13.87
C ALA A 69 3.37 10.74 12.82
N ALA A 70 2.46 10.32 11.94
CA ALA A 70 2.77 9.37 10.87
C ALA A 70 3.65 10.02 9.79
N GLU A 71 4.60 9.27 9.24
CA GLU A 71 5.30 9.63 7.99
C GLU A 71 4.31 9.61 6.83
N LEU A 72 4.15 10.73 6.15
CA LEU A 72 3.23 10.83 5.01
C LEU A 72 3.96 10.66 3.69
N SER A 73 3.40 9.81 2.83
CA SER A 73 3.87 9.57 1.47
C SER A 73 2.83 9.92 0.42
N GLY A 74 3.28 10.09 -0.81
CA GLY A 74 2.43 10.27 -1.97
C GLY A 74 2.95 9.50 -3.19
N LEU A 75 1.99 9.02 -3.99
CA LEU A 75 2.29 8.28 -5.22
C LEU A 75 2.57 9.22 -6.38
N VAL A 76 3.61 8.93 -7.14
CA VAL A 76 3.91 9.60 -8.42
C VAL A 76 4.21 8.58 -9.52
N LEU A 77 3.82 8.90 -10.76
CA LEU A 77 4.04 8.07 -11.94
C LEU A 77 5.02 8.71 -12.95
N ASN A 78 5.35 9.97 -12.76
CA ASN A 78 6.17 10.74 -13.69
C ASN A 78 6.75 12.00 -13.02
N GLU A 79 7.65 12.67 -13.75
CA GLU A 79 8.34 13.88 -13.30
C GLU A 79 7.39 14.99 -12.85
N ARG A 80 6.34 15.27 -13.63
CA ARG A 80 5.36 16.31 -13.28
C ARG A 80 4.65 16.01 -11.94
N GLY A 81 4.31 14.73 -11.69
CA GLY A 81 3.75 14.31 -10.40
C GLY A 81 4.77 14.49 -9.28
N TYR A 82 6.04 14.18 -9.54
CA TYR A 82 7.10 14.39 -8.56
C TYR A 82 7.32 15.87 -8.22
N GLU A 83 7.31 16.75 -9.21
CA GLU A 83 7.43 18.21 -8.97
C GLU A 83 6.30 18.74 -8.08
N ARG A 84 5.07 18.29 -8.32
CA ARG A 84 3.91 18.61 -7.47
C ARG A 84 4.10 18.11 -6.04
N LEU A 85 4.51 16.85 -5.87
CA LEU A 85 4.82 16.27 -4.56
C LEU A 85 5.93 17.06 -3.86
N ALA A 86 7.00 17.38 -4.58
CA ALA A 86 8.16 18.08 -4.03
C ALA A 86 7.81 19.47 -3.46
N ALA A 87 6.75 20.11 -3.96
CA ALA A 87 6.23 21.38 -3.45
C ALA A 87 5.35 21.23 -2.19
N THR A 88 5.09 20.00 -1.72
CA THR A 88 4.27 19.74 -0.52
C THR A 88 5.13 19.40 0.70
N ALA A 89 4.47 19.26 1.87
CA ALA A 89 5.10 18.83 3.12
C ALA A 89 5.25 17.30 3.25
N LEU A 90 4.93 16.51 2.22
CA LEU A 90 5.10 15.05 2.27
C LEU A 90 6.57 14.68 2.49
N GLU A 91 6.80 13.67 3.32
CA GLU A 91 8.15 13.30 3.75
C GLU A 91 8.77 12.22 2.85
N ARG A 92 7.93 11.46 2.13
CA ARG A 92 8.35 10.33 1.30
C ARG A 92 7.68 10.37 -0.06
N VAL A 93 8.39 9.88 -1.07
CA VAL A 93 7.82 9.61 -2.39
C VAL A 93 7.63 8.10 -2.59
N ASN A 94 6.46 7.69 -3.08
CA ASN A 94 6.26 6.36 -3.63
C ASN A 94 6.22 6.46 -5.16
N VAL A 95 7.08 5.71 -5.83
CA VAL A 95 7.07 5.54 -7.29
C VAL A 95 6.58 4.14 -7.62
N THR A 96 5.86 3.98 -8.73
CA THR A 96 5.38 2.65 -9.13
C THR A 96 5.53 2.43 -10.63
N LEU A 97 5.85 1.20 -10.98
CA LEU A 97 5.77 0.65 -12.33
C LEU A 97 5.39 -0.82 -12.24
N ALA A 98 4.94 -1.41 -13.34
CA ALA A 98 4.62 -2.83 -13.37
C ALA A 98 5.75 -3.67 -13.95
N ALA A 99 5.82 -4.93 -13.56
CA ALA A 99 6.76 -5.91 -14.11
C ALA A 99 6.44 -6.34 -15.56
N THR A 100 5.33 -5.83 -16.15
CA THR A 100 4.84 -6.24 -17.47
C THR A 100 4.61 -5.07 -18.41
N GLU A 101 4.84 -5.29 -19.70
CA GLU A 101 4.76 -4.27 -20.75
C GLU A 101 3.32 -3.75 -20.91
N THR A 102 2.35 -4.65 -21.02
CA THR A 102 0.96 -4.29 -21.28
C THR A 102 0.35 -3.50 -20.13
N PHE A 103 0.68 -3.86 -18.89
CA PHE A 103 0.18 -3.11 -17.73
C PHE A 103 0.75 -1.69 -17.69
N ASN A 104 2.04 -1.51 -17.92
CA ASN A 104 2.66 -0.18 -17.98
C ASN A 104 2.03 0.70 -19.08
N ARG A 105 1.78 0.13 -20.28
CA ARG A 105 1.12 0.86 -21.36
C ARG A 105 -0.29 1.31 -21.00
N ARG A 106 -1.07 0.46 -20.36
CA ARG A 106 -2.46 0.75 -19.99
C ARG A 106 -2.56 1.70 -18.79
N ASN A 107 -1.72 1.49 -17.79
CA ASN A 107 -1.76 2.28 -16.56
C ASN A 107 -0.99 3.62 -16.67
N GLY A 108 0.21 3.59 -17.19
CA GLY A 108 1.15 4.72 -17.22
C GLY A 108 1.36 5.33 -18.62
N ASN A 109 0.71 4.79 -19.67
CA ASN A 109 0.93 5.18 -21.06
C ASN A 109 2.43 5.23 -21.44
N ALA A 110 3.17 4.20 -21.03
CA ALA A 110 4.60 4.05 -21.26
C ALA A 110 4.94 2.57 -21.49
N SER A 111 5.98 2.28 -22.25
CA SER A 111 6.61 0.96 -22.26
C SER A 111 7.25 0.66 -20.91
N LEU A 112 7.55 -0.62 -20.62
CA LEU A 112 8.27 -1.00 -19.42
C LEU A 112 9.62 -0.25 -19.32
N ALA A 113 10.36 -0.17 -20.42
CA ALA A 113 11.63 0.54 -20.46
C ALA A 113 11.50 2.04 -20.19
N GLU A 114 10.47 2.70 -20.74
CA GLU A 114 10.18 4.11 -20.48
C GLU A 114 9.73 4.34 -19.03
N ALA A 115 8.89 3.45 -18.49
CA ALA A 115 8.43 3.53 -17.10
C ALA A 115 9.61 3.37 -16.13
N ALA A 116 10.50 2.39 -16.37
CA ALA A 116 11.69 2.18 -15.57
C ALA A 116 12.61 3.42 -15.60
N ARG A 117 12.92 3.96 -16.78
CA ARG A 117 13.73 5.17 -16.89
C ARG A 117 13.13 6.37 -16.15
N ARG A 118 11.82 6.62 -16.29
CA ARG A 118 11.13 7.70 -15.55
C ARG A 118 11.24 7.54 -14.02
N VAL A 119 11.06 6.31 -13.54
CA VAL A 119 11.18 6.01 -12.11
C VAL A 119 12.63 6.18 -11.64
N GLU A 120 13.62 5.68 -12.37
CA GLU A 120 15.04 5.85 -12.08
C GLU A 120 15.45 7.34 -12.03
N GLU A 121 14.97 8.16 -12.97
CA GLU A 121 15.20 9.61 -12.98
C GLU A 121 14.61 10.30 -11.72
N ILE A 122 13.41 9.90 -11.29
CA ILE A 122 12.80 10.43 -10.06
C ILE A 122 13.61 9.99 -8.83
N LEU A 123 13.97 8.72 -8.73
CA LEU A 123 14.75 8.17 -7.63
C LEU A 123 16.10 8.84 -7.49
N GLY A 124 16.84 8.99 -8.60
CA GLY A 124 18.19 9.58 -8.62
C GLY A 124 18.23 11.06 -8.25
N ARG A 125 17.12 11.78 -8.38
CA ARG A 125 17.02 13.22 -8.03
C ARG A 125 16.18 13.48 -6.78
N SER A 126 15.57 12.44 -6.20
CA SER A 126 14.77 12.62 -4.97
C SER A 126 15.67 12.96 -3.79
N GLY A 127 15.43 14.11 -3.18
CA GLY A 127 16.03 14.48 -1.90
C GLY A 127 15.30 13.90 -0.70
N ARG A 128 14.30 13.05 -0.90
CA ARG A 128 13.44 12.44 0.13
C ARG A 128 13.59 10.94 0.11
N PRO A 129 13.32 10.25 1.23
CA PRO A 129 13.17 8.81 1.25
C PRO A 129 12.20 8.34 0.16
N ALA A 130 12.55 7.27 -0.55
CA ALA A 130 11.77 6.77 -1.66
C ALA A 130 11.44 5.30 -1.50
N THR A 131 10.19 4.96 -1.79
CA THR A 131 9.70 3.59 -1.95
C THR A 131 9.42 3.36 -3.43
N ALA A 132 9.87 2.22 -3.96
CA ALA A 132 9.56 1.78 -5.32
C ALA A 132 8.66 0.54 -5.28
N THR A 133 7.44 0.67 -5.80
CA THR A 133 6.48 -0.44 -5.85
C THR A 133 6.52 -1.11 -7.22
N VAL A 134 6.80 -2.41 -7.25
CA VAL A 134 6.75 -3.25 -8.46
C VAL A 134 5.38 -3.90 -8.54
N SER A 135 4.48 -3.32 -9.34
CA SER A 135 3.15 -3.87 -9.59
C SER A 135 3.22 -5.15 -10.44
N CYS A 136 2.21 -6.01 -10.34
CA CYS A 136 2.15 -7.29 -11.05
C CYS A 136 3.32 -8.24 -10.75
N SER A 137 3.93 -8.17 -9.55
CA SER A 137 5.06 -9.02 -9.17
C SER A 137 4.74 -10.53 -9.14
N PHE A 138 3.47 -10.89 -9.03
CA PHE A 138 3.02 -12.28 -8.88
C PHE A 138 2.10 -12.75 -10.02
N GLY A 139 1.68 -11.84 -10.87
CA GLY A 139 0.81 -12.10 -12.01
C GLY A 139 0.21 -10.82 -12.58
N CYS A 140 -0.09 -10.84 -13.86
CA CYS A 140 -0.63 -9.72 -14.63
C CYS A 140 -2.00 -10.05 -15.20
N PRO A 141 -2.99 -9.16 -15.13
CA PRO A 141 -4.33 -9.42 -15.67
C PRO A 141 -4.36 -9.53 -17.20
N PHE A 142 -3.29 -9.10 -17.87
CA PHE A 142 -3.20 -9.08 -19.33
C PHE A 142 -2.23 -10.13 -19.90
N GLU A 143 -1.14 -10.39 -19.17
CA GLU A 143 -0.05 -11.27 -19.63
C GLU A 143 0.00 -12.60 -18.87
N GLY A 144 -0.82 -12.76 -17.82
CA GLY A 144 -0.87 -13.99 -17.01
C GLY A 144 0.30 -14.10 -16.04
N GLU A 145 0.98 -15.24 -16.04
CA GLU A 145 2.13 -15.50 -15.18
C GLU A 145 3.30 -14.54 -15.47
N VAL A 146 3.95 -14.07 -14.42
CA VAL A 146 5.10 -13.16 -14.52
C VAL A 146 6.36 -13.90 -14.08
N ASP A 147 7.43 -13.73 -14.84
CA ASP A 147 8.74 -14.33 -14.52
C ASP A 147 9.32 -13.70 -13.25
N PRO A 148 9.55 -14.47 -12.19
CA PRO A 148 10.17 -13.97 -10.98
C PRO A 148 11.57 -13.37 -11.21
N GLY A 149 12.32 -13.87 -12.20
CA GLY A 149 13.63 -13.33 -12.55
C GLY A 149 13.54 -11.88 -13.05
N ALA A 150 12.58 -11.60 -13.93
CA ALA A 150 12.36 -10.22 -14.42
C ALA A 150 11.91 -9.26 -13.28
N VAL A 151 11.13 -9.75 -12.31
CA VAL A 151 10.75 -8.96 -11.13
C VAL A 151 11.98 -8.64 -10.28
N LEU A 152 12.87 -9.60 -10.06
CA LEU A 152 14.09 -9.41 -9.28
C LEU A 152 15.04 -8.41 -9.96
N GLU A 153 15.30 -8.56 -11.25
CA GLU A 153 16.14 -7.63 -12.03
C GLU A 153 15.60 -6.20 -11.96
N LEU A 154 14.26 -6.04 -12.07
CA LEU A 154 13.64 -4.73 -11.94
C LEU A 154 13.78 -4.16 -10.54
N ALA A 155 13.54 -4.97 -9.50
CA ALA A 155 13.68 -4.55 -8.11
C ALA A 155 15.10 -4.10 -7.76
N GLU A 156 16.12 -4.83 -8.24
CA GLU A 156 17.55 -4.47 -8.09
C GLU A 156 17.85 -3.13 -8.75
N ARG A 157 17.42 -2.94 -10.00
CA ARG A 157 17.62 -1.67 -10.72
C ARG A 157 17.02 -0.48 -9.99
N LEU A 158 15.84 -0.65 -9.39
CA LEU A 158 15.18 0.41 -8.64
C LEU A 158 15.92 0.74 -7.34
N ALA A 159 16.45 -0.28 -6.66
CA ALA A 159 17.30 -0.10 -5.49
C ALA A 159 18.61 0.62 -5.84
N GLU A 160 19.28 0.23 -6.92
CA GLU A 160 20.49 0.89 -7.44
C GLU A 160 20.24 2.34 -7.85
N ALA A 161 19.05 2.64 -8.36
CA ALA A 161 18.63 3.99 -8.70
C ALA A 161 18.34 4.90 -7.50
N GLY A 162 18.29 4.34 -6.27
CA GLY A 162 18.13 5.10 -5.03
C GLY A 162 16.84 4.82 -4.25
N ALA A 163 16.06 3.79 -4.60
CA ALA A 163 14.96 3.36 -3.75
C ALA A 163 15.51 2.78 -2.45
N GLY A 164 15.18 3.40 -1.31
CA GLY A 164 15.49 2.85 0.01
C GLY A 164 14.63 1.65 0.39
N GLU A 165 13.51 1.48 -0.31
CA GLU A 165 12.53 0.41 -0.11
C GLU A 165 12.00 -0.08 -1.45
N VAL A 166 11.86 -1.40 -1.59
CA VAL A 166 11.20 -2.02 -2.75
C VAL A 166 10.02 -2.86 -2.27
N VAL A 167 8.82 -2.53 -2.74
CA VAL A 167 7.57 -3.22 -2.41
C VAL A 167 7.16 -4.12 -3.58
N LEU A 168 7.00 -5.41 -3.31
CA LEU A 168 6.50 -6.40 -4.27
C LEU A 168 4.97 -6.47 -4.18
N ALA A 169 4.27 -6.08 -5.26
CA ALA A 169 2.83 -5.96 -5.22
C ALA A 169 2.09 -7.09 -5.96
N ASP A 170 1.16 -7.72 -5.26
CA ASP A 170 0.16 -8.63 -5.80
C ASP A 170 -1.09 -7.85 -6.23
N THR A 171 -0.97 -7.13 -7.32
CA THR A 171 -1.95 -6.14 -7.82
C THR A 171 -3.35 -6.71 -8.05
N ILE A 172 -3.49 -8.01 -8.28
CA ILE A 172 -4.78 -8.66 -8.60
C ILE A 172 -5.12 -9.83 -7.66
N GLY A 173 -4.37 -10.00 -6.58
CA GLY A 173 -4.63 -11.03 -5.56
C GLY A 173 -4.52 -12.46 -6.10
N VAL A 174 -3.41 -12.80 -6.78
CA VAL A 174 -3.12 -14.14 -7.34
C VAL A 174 -1.93 -14.81 -6.67
N ALA A 175 -1.23 -14.11 -5.80
CA ALA A 175 -0.11 -14.67 -5.06
C ALA A 175 -0.56 -15.76 -4.07
N THR A 176 0.37 -16.66 -3.80
CA THR A 176 0.23 -17.64 -2.72
C THR A 176 1.40 -17.50 -1.74
N PRO A 177 1.23 -17.89 -0.47
CA PRO A 177 2.29 -17.76 0.54
C PRO A 177 3.63 -18.37 0.14
N GLY A 178 3.60 -19.50 -0.59
CA GLY A 178 4.81 -20.15 -1.09
C GLY A 178 5.56 -19.32 -2.14
N ARG A 179 4.82 -18.68 -3.06
CA ARG A 179 5.40 -17.79 -4.09
C ARG A 179 5.95 -16.52 -3.46
N VAL A 180 5.21 -15.95 -2.49
CA VAL A 180 5.65 -14.77 -1.73
C VAL A 180 6.96 -15.04 -0.99
N ARG A 181 7.02 -16.12 -0.18
CA ARG A 181 8.26 -16.49 0.52
C ARG A 181 9.45 -16.66 -0.42
N LYS A 182 9.22 -17.30 -1.57
CA LYS A 182 10.28 -17.54 -2.54
C LYS A 182 10.81 -16.21 -3.11
N LEU A 183 9.93 -15.33 -3.56
CA LEU A 183 10.32 -14.07 -4.20
C LEU A 183 11.00 -13.12 -3.22
N VAL A 184 10.43 -12.94 -2.01
CA VAL A 184 11.02 -12.09 -0.96
C VAL A 184 12.40 -12.61 -0.54
N LYS A 185 12.57 -13.93 -0.31
CA LYS A 185 13.88 -14.51 0.01
C LYS A 185 14.88 -14.35 -1.13
N SER A 186 14.43 -14.49 -2.39
CA SER A 186 15.31 -14.29 -3.53
C SER A 186 15.79 -12.84 -3.62
N LEU A 187 14.92 -11.86 -3.37
CA LEU A 187 15.31 -10.44 -3.37
C LEU A 187 16.28 -10.13 -2.21
N HIS A 188 16.10 -10.72 -1.05
CA HIS A 188 17.07 -10.60 0.06
C HIS A 188 18.42 -11.24 -0.23
N ALA A 189 18.46 -12.26 -1.09
CA ALA A 189 19.71 -12.92 -1.48
C ALA A 189 20.51 -12.13 -2.52
N THR A 190 19.90 -11.11 -3.13
CA THR A 190 20.60 -10.15 -4.00
C THR A 190 21.41 -9.17 -3.15
N SER A 191 22.32 -8.43 -3.78
CA SER A 191 23.16 -7.46 -3.08
C SER A 191 22.46 -6.14 -2.80
N THR A 192 21.10 -6.09 -2.85
CA THR A 192 20.35 -4.85 -2.62
C THR A 192 20.43 -4.41 -1.15
N SER A 193 20.65 -3.11 -0.95
CA SER A 193 20.58 -2.48 0.38
C SER A 193 19.16 -1.99 0.72
N ALA A 194 18.22 -2.05 -0.22
CA ALA A 194 16.86 -1.61 -0.03
C ALA A 194 16.09 -2.56 0.92
N ALA A 195 15.27 -2.00 1.78
CA ALA A 195 14.33 -2.77 2.58
C ALA A 195 13.24 -3.37 1.68
N VAL A 196 12.83 -4.60 1.97
CA VAL A 196 11.82 -5.31 1.18
C VAL A 196 10.45 -5.19 1.85
N GLY A 197 9.45 -4.82 1.05
CA GLY A 197 8.05 -4.77 1.46
C GLY A 197 7.14 -5.64 0.62
N GLY A 198 5.90 -5.78 1.10
CA GLY A 198 4.83 -6.49 0.40
C GLY A 198 3.52 -5.71 0.40
N HIS A 199 2.85 -5.73 -0.75
CA HIS A 199 1.52 -5.16 -0.95
C HIS A 199 0.63 -6.26 -1.54
N PHE A 200 -0.46 -6.58 -0.87
CA PHE A 200 -1.28 -7.74 -1.22
C PHE A 200 -2.75 -7.38 -1.34
N HIS A 201 -3.38 -7.82 -2.44
CA HIS A 201 -4.82 -7.80 -2.59
C HIS A 201 -5.44 -9.09 -2.04
N ASP A 202 -6.61 -8.96 -1.40
CA ASP A 202 -7.32 -10.08 -0.77
C ASP A 202 -8.42 -10.67 -1.66
N THR A 203 -8.37 -10.43 -2.95
CA THR A 203 -9.35 -10.85 -3.96
C THR A 203 -9.71 -12.34 -3.87
N ARG A 204 -8.77 -13.18 -3.43
CA ARG A 204 -8.95 -14.63 -3.29
C ARG A 204 -8.74 -15.13 -1.86
N ASN A 205 -8.95 -14.25 -0.87
CA ASN A 205 -8.75 -14.54 0.57
C ASN A 205 -7.33 -15.05 0.90
N THR A 206 -6.32 -14.62 0.17
CA THR A 206 -4.92 -14.97 0.43
C THR A 206 -4.09 -13.81 0.97
N GLY A 207 -4.65 -12.60 1.00
CA GLY A 207 -3.93 -11.37 1.33
C GLY A 207 -3.26 -11.42 2.71
N VAL A 208 -4.01 -11.75 3.77
CA VAL A 208 -3.47 -11.86 5.14
C VAL A 208 -2.40 -12.95 5.24
N ALA A 209 -2.61 -14.11 4.60
CA ALA A 209 -1.64 -15.20 4.58
C ALA A 209 -0.37 -14.83 3.79
N ASN A 210 -0.50 -14.05 2.73
CA ASN A 210 0.61 -13.53 1.94
C ASN A 210 1.40 -12.46 2.71
N ALA A 211 0.73 -11.56 3.44
CA ALA A 211 1.37 -10.58 4.32
C ALA A 211 2.22 -11.27 5.39
N TRP A 212 1.66 -12.31 6.03
CA TRP A 212 2.41 -13.12 6.99
C TRP A 212 3.60 -13.83 6.36
N ALA A 213 3.41 -14.44 5.18
CA ALA A 213 4.47 -15.13 4.46
C ALA A 213 5.62 -14.19 4.03
N ALA A 214 5.31 -12.94 3.69
CA ALA A 214 6.31 -11.92 3.39
C ALA A 214 7.14 -11.57 4.63
N LEU A 215 6.48 -11.37 5.78
CA LEU A 215 7.13 -11.09 7.06
C LEU A 215 8.06 -12.24 7.48
N GLU A 216 7.57 -13.50 7.44
CA GLU A 216 8.40 -14.69 7.72
C GLU A 216 9.61 -14.81 6.77
N ALA A 217 9.49 -14.29 5.55
CA ALA A 217 10.58 -14.28 4.58
C ALA A 217 11.55 -13.11 4.75
N GLY A 218 11.28 -12.19 5.68
CA GLY A 218 12.14 -11.06 6.01
C GLY A 218 11.68 -9.69 5.53
N ALA A 219 10.48 -9.56 4.96
CA ALA A 219 9.92 -8.25 4.64
C ALA A 219 9.76 -7.41 5.91
N THR A 220 9.99 -6.10 5.80
CA THR A 220 9.91 -5.15 6.92
C THR A 220 8.91 -4.04 6.71
N ILE A 221 8.26 -4.03 5.54
CA ILE A 221 7.18 -3.11 5.20
C ILE A 221 6.00 -3.95 4.73
N LEU A 222 4.82 -3.67 5.27
CA LEU A 222 3.56 -4.23 4.80
C LEU A 222 2.58 -3.10 4.49
N ASP A 223 2.13 -3.04 3.25
CA ASP A 223 1.01 -2.20 2.86
C ASP A 223 -0.29 -2.89 3.20
N ALA A 224 -1.23 -2.13 3.75
CA ALA A 224 -2.59 -2.56 4.01
C ALA A 224 -3.53 -1.36 3.86
N SER A 225 -4.81 -1.59 3.74
CA SER A 225 -5.81 -0.53 3.56
C SER A 225 -6.88 -0.62 4.64
N VAL A 226 -7.13 0.47 5.33
CA VAL A 226 -8.19 0.54 6.33
C VAL A 226 -9.53 0.04 5.76
N GLY A 227 -10.16 -0.92 6.43
CA GLY A 227 -11.38 -1.57 5.97
C GLY A 227 -11.22 -2.50 4.76
N GLY A 228 -10.00 -2.70 4.25
CA GLY A 228 -9.77 -3.46 3.01
C GLY A 228 -10.26 -2.73 1.75
N LEU A 229 -10.31 -1.39 1.81
CA LEU A 229 -10.69 -0.58 0.65
C LEU A 229 -9.70 -0.74 -0.50
N GLY A 230 -10.21 -0.56 -1.70
CA GLY A 230 -9.45 -0.58 -2.94
C GLY A 230 -10.03 -1.55 -3.95
N GLY A 231 -9.32 -1.72 -5.03
CA GLY A 231 -9.70 -2.57 -6.15
C GLY A 231 -8.66 -2.46 -7.24
N CYS A 232 -8.92 -3.11 -8.35
CA CYS A 232 -8.11 -2.94 -9.54
C CYS A 232 -9.05 -2.59 -10.70
N PRO A 233 -8.91 -1.43 -11.34
CA PRO A 233 -9.79 -1.05 -12.47
C PRO A 233 -9.69 -2.03 -13.65
N PHE A 234 -8.62 -2.83 -13.68
CA PHE A 234 -8.39 -3.88 -14.68
C PHE A 234 -8.86 -5.27 -14.23
N ALA A 235 -9.39 -5.38 -13.00
CA ALA A 235 -10.04 -6.56 -12.45
C ALA A 235 -11.26 -6.12 -11.63
N PRO A 236 -12.39 -5.80 -12.30
CA PRO A 236 -13.56 -5.12 -11.68
C PRO A 236 -14.20 -5.87 -10.50
N GLU A 237 -14.01 -7.20 -10.43
CA GLU A 237 -14.52 -8.05 -9.34
C GLU A 237 -13.48 -8.26 -8.23
N SER A 238 -12.37 -7.52 -8.26
CA SER A 238 -11.33 -7.56 -7.24
C SER A 238 -11.81 -6.91 -5.95
N THR A 239 -11.71 -7.60 -4.83
CA THR A 239 -12.17 -7.13 -3.50
C THR A 239 -11.20 -6.18 -2.82
N GLY A 240 -10.15 -5.70 -3.49
CA GLY A 240 -9.26 -4.69 -2.96
C GLY A 240 -8.11 -5.21 -2.11
N ASN A 241 -7.52 -4.29 -1.37
CA ASN A 241 -6.37 -4.52 -0.52
C ASN A 241 -6.68 -5.43 0.67
N VAL A 242 -5.67 -6.08 1.22
CA VAL A 242 -5.77 -6.65 2.56
C VAL A 242 -6.12 -5.57 3.58
N ALA A 243 -7.03 -5.86 4.49
CA ALA A 243 -7.47 -4.88 5.48
C ALA A 243 -6.41 -4.64 6.55
N THR A 244 -6.17 -3.36 6.90
CA THR A 244 -5.21 -2.98 7.94
C THR A 244 -5.54 -3.63 9.27
N GLU A 245 -6.80 -3.60 9.70
CA GLU A 245 -7.25 -4.21 10.95
C GLU A 245 -7.08 -5.73 10.96
N ASP A 246 -7.20 -6.41 9.81
CA ASP A 246 -7.03 -7.86 9.70
C ASP A 246 -5.55 -8.24 9.83
N VAL A 247 -4.65 -7.45 9.21
CA VAL A 247 -3.20 -7.62 9.33
C VAL A 247 -2.75 -7.31 10.76
N LEU A 248 -3.19 -6.20 11.35
CA LEU A 248 -2.84 -5.81 12.72
C LEU A 248 -3.28 -6.86 13.74
N TYR A 249 -4.49 -7.40 13.59
CA TYR A 249 -4.97 -8.49 14.45
C TYR A 249 -4.05 -9.72 14.39
N LEU A 250 -3.67 -10.16 13.20
CA LEU A 250 -2.73 -11.27 13.04
C LEU A 250 -1.40 -10.97 13.72
N LEU A 251 -0.80 -9.80 13.45
CA LEU A 251 0.47 -9.39 14.01
C LEU A 251 0.45 -9.36 15.54
N GLU A 252 -0.60 -8.80 16.14
CA GLU A 252 -0.79 -8.78 17.59
C GLU A 252 -0.89 -10.21 18.17
N ARG A 253 -1.64 -11.11 17.49
CA ARG A 253 -1.78 -12.51 17.93
C ARG A 253 -0.50 -13.32 17.83
N GLU A 254 0.38 -12.97 16.91
CA GLU A 254 1.71 -13.55 16.74
C GLU A 254 2.80 -12.87 17.61
N GLY A 255 2.40 -11.90 18.44
CA GLY A 255 3.30 -11.19 19.35
C GLY A 255 4.21 -10.16 18.68
N VAL A 256 3.85 -9.71 17.47
CA VAL A 256 4.54 -8.63 16.78
C VAL A 256 3.95 -7.29 17.23
N ASP A 257 4.73 -6.53 17.99
CA ASP A 257 4.34 -5.19 18.43
C ASP A 257 4.51 -4.18 17.27
N THR A 258 3.40 -3.61 16.83
CA THR A 258 3.36 -2.57 15.78
C THR A 258 3.28 -1.16 16.36
N GLY A 259 2.92 -1.03 17.63
CA GLY A 259 2.61 0.26 18.27
C GLY A 259 1.29 0.87 17.80
N VAL A 260 0.46 0.17 17.02
CA VAL A 260 -0.81 0.64 16.47
C VAL A 260 -1.96 0.20 17.35
N ASP A 261 -2.88 1.11 17.67
CA ASP A 261 -4.12 0.83 18.40
C ASP A 261 -5.17 0.22 17.47
N LEU A 262 -5.35 -1.10 17.54
CA LEU A 262 -6.32 -1.84 16.73
C LEU A 262 -7.77 -1.36 16.95
N ASP A 263 -8.15 -1.02 18.18
CA ASP A 263 -9.51 -0.54 18.47
C ASP A 263 -9.75 0.85 17.82
N ALA A 264 -8.75 1.72 17.81
CA ALA A 264 -8.81 3.00 17.12
C ALA A 264 -8.91 2.84 15.60
N VAL A 265 -8.20 1.86 15.00
CA VAL A 265 -8.35 1.51 13.58
C VAL A 265 -9.75 0.99 13.28
N ILE A 266 -10.29 0.09 14.08
CA ILE A 266 -11.68 -0.40 13.96
C ILE A 266 -12.68 0.77 14.07
N GLY A 267 -12.44 1.70 14.99
CA GLY A 267 -13.23 2.94 15.12
C GLY A 267 -13.19 3.79 13.84
N THR A 268 -12.03 3.86 13.20
CA THR A 268 -11.84 4.56 11.92
C THR A 268 -12.58 3.85 10.79
N VAL A 269 -12.57 2.51 10.74
CA VAL A 269 -13.34 1.73 9.77
C VAL A 269 -14.83 2.02 9.89
N ARG A 270 -15.39 2.00 11.11
CA ARG A 270 -16.82 2.28 11.36
C ARG A 270 -17.22 3.70 10.92
N TRP A 271 -16.35 4.67 11.20
CA TRP A 271 -16.54 6.04 10.70
C TRP A 271 -16.52 6.08 9.18
N LEU A 272 -15.61 5.37 8.54
CA LEU A 272 -15.47 5.34 7.09
C LEU A 272 -16.68 4.67 6.43
N GLU A 273 -17.25 3.61 7.01
CA GLU A 273 -18.49 2.98 6.54
C GLU A 273 -19.67 3.96 6.58
N GLN A 274 -19.75 4.81 7.61
CA GLN A 274 -20.77 5.87 7.68
C GLN A 274 -20.58 6.92 6.58
N VAL A 275 -19.33 7.32 6.30
CA VAL A 275 -18.99 8.25 5.23
C VAL A 275 -19.34 7.70 3.86
N LEU A 276 -19.01 6.42 3.62
CA LEU A 276 -19.26 5.74 2.34
C LEU A 276 -20.71 5.27 2.17
N GLY A 277 -21.50 5.21 3.26
CA GLY A 277 -22.86 4.70 3.24
C GLY A 277 -22.96 3.20 2.95
N ARG A 278 -21.88 2.45 3.13
CA ARG A 278 -21.80 1.01 2.89
C ARG A 278 -20.79 0.31 3.79
N GLU A 279 -20.95 -1.00 3.95
CA GLU A 279 -19.93 -1.84 4.59
C GLU A 279 -18.68 -1.98 3.73
N VAL A 280 -17.55 -2.18 4.42
CA VAL A 280 -16.24 -2.44 3.79
C VAL A 280 -15.82 -3.91 3.98
N PRO A 281 -14.86 -4.45 3.18
CA PRO A 281 -14.51 -5.87 3.19
C PRO A 281 -13.88 -6.40 4.47
N GLY A 282 -13.17 -5.57 5.25
CA GLY A 282 -12.42 -5.97 6.45
C GLY A 282 -13.24 -6.82 7.42
N ARG A 283 -12.63 -7.84 8.00
CA ARG A 283 -13.32 -8.85 8.84
C ARG A 283 -13.23 -8.52 10.32
N VAL A 284 -12.07 -8.07 10.78
CA VAL A 284 -11.83 -7.79 12.20
C VAL A 284 -12.63 -6.58 12.67
N SER A 285 -12.89 -5.60 11.81
CA SER A 285 -13.79 -4.49 12.12
C SER A 285 -15.22 -4.93 12.49
N LYS A 286 -15.68 -6.08 11.98
CA LYS A 286 -16.98 -6.68 12.24
C LYS A 286 -16.96 -7.63 13.43
N ALA A 287 -15.93 -8.48 13.53
CA ALA A 287 -15.80 -9.47 14.60
C ALA A 287 -15.32 -8.85 15.94
N GLY A 288 -14.60 -7.74 15.87
CA GLY A 288 -13.86 -7.16 17.00
C GLY A 288 -12.59 -7.92 17.32
N PRO A 289 -11.71 -7.34 18.17
CA PRO A 289 -10.52 -8.01 18.65
C PRO A 289 -10.90 -9.19 19.57
N PHE A 290 -10.01 -10.15 19.72
CA PHE A 290 -10.23 -11.27 20.64
C PHE A 290 -10.18 -10.78 22.09
N ALA A 291 -11.35 -10.60 22.69
CA ALA A 291 -11.46 -10.25 24.10
C ALA A 291 -10.92 -11.41 24.95
N GLN A 292 -9.82 -11.22 25.66
CA GLN A 292 -9.48 -12.11 26.77
C GLN A 292 -10.65 -12.02 27.78
N ARG A 293 -11.36 -13.11 27.98
CA ARG A 293 -12.34 -13.21 29.07
C ARG A 293 -11.58 -13.02 30.39
N SER A 294 -11.52 -11.80 30.88
CA SER A 294 -11.17 -11.56 32.28
C SER A 294 -12.10 -12.42 33.11
N GLY A 295 -11.53 -13.39 33.87
CA GLY A 295 -12.21 -14.46 34.57
C GLY A 295 -13.56 -14.09 35.16
N ARG A 296 -14.63 -14.48 34.48
CA ARG A 296 -15.91 -14.73 35.16
C ARG A 296 -15.88 -16.18 35.57
N SER A 297 -15.59 -16.41 36.86
CA SER A 297 -15.95 -17.61 37.55
C SER A 297 -17.45 -17.86 37.27
N HIS A 298 -17.77 -19.00 36.67
CA HIS A 298 -19.12 -19.49 36.58
C HIS A 298 -19.65 -19.71 38.01
N PRO A 299 -20.92 -19.33 38.29
CA PRO A 299 -21.59 -19.67 39.53
C PRO A 299 -21.78 -21.17 39.65
#